data_555b149df368bb9291b3ea23703a0e6b
#
_entry.id   555b149df368bb9291b3ea23703a0e6b
#
_cell.length_a   1.000
_cell.length_b   1.000
_cell.length_c   1.000
_cell.angle_alpha   90.00
_cell.angle_beta   90.00
_cell.angle_gamma   90.00
#
_symmetry.space_group_name_H-M   'P 1'
#
loop_
_entity.id
_entity.type
_entity.pdbx_description
1 polymer ?
#
loop_
_entity_poly.entity_id
_entity_poly.type
_entity_poly.pdbx_seq_one_letter_code
_entity_poly.pdbx_strand_id
1 'polypeptide(L)'
;MNFGKLSSEDLRLFLNLAEAFDMEFVEARNTLIQSKERLFAPDCLKPAWSHLYELPILQHVAQGVEPLGGGEFIQQISKSPNQIQFMQDALNAFDAEMDAWEPNPEEKDEMRKSLAAIYAFSYSLMLSFRALKIFGLYLNDLVAIVREDGKKSEKALLAAVKIDQTVLACPTINTYISQRVLLNDDRFLKKLRRALAGKLTPREQRNYQHMRLTLQALKEVGAKKLSANDLYRLFVDELELIAKDRNDDVGDVEENLRQFAYQFMKQKAVS
;
A
#
# COMPACT_ATOMS: atom_id res chain seq x y z
N MET A 1 -21.44 -4.95 -14.36
CA MET A 1 -20.90 -4.02 -15.37
C MET A 1 -19.54 -4.52 -15.80
N ASN A 2 -19.12 -4.31 -17.04
CA ASN A 2 -17.82 -4.77 -17.53
C ASN A 2 -16.97 -3.55 -17.92
N PHE A 3 -15.86 -3.35 -17.24
CA PHE A 3 -14.92 -2.24 -17.46
C PHE A 3 -13.68 -2.70 -18.26
N GLY A 4 -13.92 -3.23 -19.45
CA GLY A 4 -12.86 -3.82 -20.26
C GLY A 4 -12.51 -5.23 -19.77
N LYS A 5 -11.37 -5.37 -19.06
CA LYS A 5 -10.91 -6.66 -18.54
C LYS A 5 -11.38 -6.96 -17.10
N LEU A 6 -12.05 -6.02 -16.42
CA LEU A 6 -12.54 -6.17 -15.04
C LEU A 6 -14.06 -6.11 -14.99
N SER A 7 -14.66 -7.03 -14.26
CA SER A 7 -16.06 -7.00 -13.87
C SER A 7 -16.26 -6.34 -12.50
N SER A 8 -17.48 -5.99 -12.14
CA SER A 8 -17.78 -5.53 -10.77
C SER A 8 -17.56 -6.61 -9.72
N GLU A 9 -17.65 -7.88 -10.07
CA GLU A 9 -17.34 -9.01 -9.20
C GLU A 9 -15.82 -9.08 -8.92
N ASP A 10 -14.99 -8.90 -9.95
CA ASP A 10 -13.53 -8.83 -9.77
C ASP A 10 -13.12 -7.67 -8.85
N LEU A 11 -13.76 -6.51 -9.02
CA LEU A 11 -13.52 -5.34 -8.16
C LEU A 11 -13.96 -5.60 -6.72
N ARG A 12 -15.10 -6.27 -6.52
CA ARG A 12 -15.58 -6.64 -5.19
C ARG A 12 -14.65 -7.62 -4.51
N LEU A 13 -14.18 -8.64 -5.24
CA LEU A 13 -13.17 -9.58 -4.76
C LEU A 13 -11.87 -8.86 -4.38
N PHE A 14 -11.39 -7.95 -5.23
CA PHE A 14 -10.20 -7.14 -4.95
C PHE A 14 -10.33 -6.30 -3.68
N LEU A 15 -11.49 -5.67 -3.46
CA LEU A 15 -11.74 -4.88 -2.25
C LEU A 15 -11.79 -5.76 -0.99
N ASN A 16 -12.39 -6.95 -1.07
CA ASN A 16 -12.41 -7.90 0.03
C ASN A 16 -11.01 -8.40 0.40
N LEU A 17 -10.18 -8.69 -0.62
CA LEU A 17 -8.78 -9.05 -0.39
C LEU A 17 -8.00 -7.91 0.27
N ALA A 18 -8.21 -6.67 -0.19
CA ALA A 18 -7.56 -5.50 0.41
C ALA A 18 -7.98 -5.27 1.87
N GLU A 19 -9.22 -5.63 2.25
CA GLU A 19 -9.66 -5.58 3.65
C GLU A 19 -9.07 -6.73 4.49
N ALA A 20 -9.03 -7.93 3.96
CA ALA A 20 -8.39 -9.08 4.62
C ALA A 20 -6.91 -8.77 4.90
N PHE A 21 -6.19 -8.23 3.93
CA PHE A 21 -4.80 -7.77 4.12
C PHE A 21 -4.65 -6.74 5.24
N ASP A 22 -5.57 -5.78 5.35
CA ASP A 22 -5.51 -4.78 6.42
C ASP A 22 -5.75 -5.40 7.81
N MET A 23 -6.62 -6.40 7.92
CA MET A 23 -6.89 -7.11 9.18
C MET A 23 -5.67 -7.93 9.61
N GLU A 24 -5.11 -8.71 8.70
CA GLU A 24 -3.88 -9.48 8.96
C GLU A 24 -2.70 -8.58 9.31
N PHE A 25 -2.57 -7.43 8.63
CA PHE A 25 -1.56 -6.45 8.95
C PHE A 25 -1.66 -5.92 10.39
N VAL A 26 -2.87 -5.59 10.84
CA VAL A 26 -3.09 -5.10 12.22
C VAL A 26 -2.73 -6.19 13.23
N GLU A 27 -3.09 -7.43 12.96
CA GLU A 27 -2.78 -8.57 13.81
C GLU A 27 -1.28 -8.87 13.84
N ALA A 28 -0.64 -8.96 12.67
CA ALA A 28 0.80 -9.14 12.55
C ALA A 28 1.58 -8.01 13.24
N ARG A 29 1.17 -6.75 13.05
CA ARG A 29 1.76 -5.61 13.73
C ARG A 29 1.65 -5.72 15.25
N ASN A 30 0.49 -6.10 15.77
CA ASN A 30 0.28 -6.25 17.21
C ASN A 30 1.14 -7.39 17.77
N THR A 31 1.23 -8.50 17.07
CA THR A 31 2.08 -9.64 17.43
C THR A 31 3.55 -9.24 17.45
N LEU A 32 4.03 -8.54 16.42
CA LEU A 32 5.40 -8.06 16.32
C LEU A 32 5.76 -7.04 17.42
N ILE A 33 4.84 -6.13 17.75
CA ILE A 33 5.01 -5.19 18.86
C ILE A 33 5.08 -5.93 20.20
N GLN A 34 4.27 -6.98 20.38
CA GLN A 34 4.25 -7.77 21.60
C GLN A 34 5.48 -8.68 21.75
N SER A 35 6.00 -9.23 20.66
CA SER A 35 7.17 -10.10 20.65
C SER A 35 8.47 -9.39 21.01
N LYS A 36 8.50 -8.05 21.05
CA LYS A 36 9.68 -7.21 21.28
C LYS A 36 10.86 -7.56 20.35
N GLU A 37 10.59 -8.13 19.20
CA GLU A 37 11.63 -8.43 18.24
C GLU A 37 12.27 -7.14 17.73
N ARG A 38 13.59 -7.00 17.92
CA ARG A 38 14.36 -5.78 17.61
C ARG A 38 14.28 -5.35 16.14
N LEU A 39 13.96 -6.27 15.21
CA LEU A 39 13.76 -5.99 13.79
C LEU A 39 12.63 -5.01 13.51
N PHE A 40 11.61 -4.98 14.39
CA PHE A 40 10.41 -4.18 14.26
C PHE A 40 10.23 -3.20 15.43
N ALA A 41 11.23 -3.12 16.32
CA ALA A 41 11.17 -2.19 17.44
C ALA A 41 11.10 -0.75 16.91
N PRO A 42 10.28 0.11 17.52
CA PRO A 42 10.24 1.55 17.19
C PRO A 42 11.60 2.25 17.29
N ASP A 43 12.50 1.67 18.08
CA ASP A 43 13.87 2.15 18.33
C ASP A 43 14.85 1.78 17.21
N CYS A 44 14.42 1.02 16.20
CA CYS A 44 15.27 0.68 15.07
C CYS A 44 15.47 1.91 14.18
N LEU A 45 16.55 2.64 14.39
CA LEU A 45 16.90 3.86 13.65
C LEU A 45 17.12 3.62 12.15
N LYS A 46 17.35 2.36 11.73
CA LYS A 46 17.53 1.96 10.33
C LYS A 46 16.88 0.60 10.10
N PRO A 47 15.54 0.55 9.94
CA PRO A 47 14.89 -0.69 9.61
C PRO A 47 15.40 -1.23 8.26
N ALA A 48 15.54 -2.54 8.17
CA ALA A 48 16.08 -3.21 6.99
C ALA A 48 15.31 -2.90 5.69
N TRP A 49 14.04 -2.47 5.81
CA TRP A 49 13.17 -2.22 4.66
C TRP A 49 13.10 -0.76 4.20
N SER A 50 13.62 0.21 4.94
CA SER A 50 13.47 1.63 4.58
C SER A 50 14.05 1.98 3.20
N HIS A 51 15.11 1.28 2.77
CA HIS A 51 15.71 1.46 1.45
C HIS A 51 14.78 1.01 0.31
N LEU A 52 13.84 0.09 0.57
CA LEU A 52 12.89 -0.39 -0.43
C LEU A 52 11.93 0.71 -0.88
N TYR A 53 11.66 1.69 -0.03
CA TYR A 53 10.81 2.83 -0.39
C TYR A 53 11.47 3.82 -1.36
N GLU A 54 12.80 3.74 -1.51
CA GLU A 54 13.52 4.53 -2.50
C GLU A 54 13.37 3.99 -3.94
N LEU A 55 12.89 2.76 -4.08
CA LEU A 55 12.70 2.09 -5.36
C LEU A 55 11.30 2.34 -5.93
N PRO A 56 11.10 2.30 -7.25
CA PRO A 56 9.77 2.14 -7.82
C PRO A 56 9.08 0.86 -7.31
N ILE A 57 7.75 0.89 -7.16
CA ILE A 57 7.01 -0.22 -6.55
C ILE A 57 7.27 -1.57 -7.24
N LEU A 58 7.40 -1.61 -8.56
CA LEU A 58 7.70 -2.84 -9.29
C LEU A 58 9.08 -3.41 -8.96
N GLN A 59 10.09 -2.55 -8.77
CA GLN A 59 11.42 -2.97 -8.34
C GLN A 59 11.44 -3.41 -6.87
N HIS A 60 10.67 -2.73 -6.02
CA HIS A 60 10.46 -3.15 -4.64
C HIS A 60 9.88 -4.58 -4.59
N VAL A 61 8.83 -4.86 -5.37
CA VAL A 61 8.24 -6.21 -5.47
C VAL A 61 9.26 -7.22 -6.02
N ALA A 62 9.98 -6.88 -7.09
CA ALA A 62 10.96 -7.76 -7.70
C ALA A 62 12.06 -8.18 -6.72
N GLN A 63 12.61 -7.25 -5.95
CA GLN A 63 13.63 -7.54 -4.94
C GLN A 63 13.15 -8.48 -3.82
N GLY A 64 11.89 -8.36 -3.42
CA GLY A 64 11.35 -9.22 -2.39
C GLY A 64 10.98 -10.63 -2.84
N VAL A 65 10.69 -10.79 -4.12
CA VAL A 65 10.30 -12.09 -4.70
C VAL A 65 11.51 -12.87 -5.24
N GLU A 66 12.61 -12.20 -5.52
CA GLU A 66 13.83 -12.82 -6.05
C GLU A 66 14.38 -13.95 -5.15
N PRO A 67 14.44 -13.79 -3.80
CA PRO A 67 14.86 -14.87 -2.89
C PRO A 67 13.89 -16.07 -2.86
N LEU A 68 12.65 -15.89 -3.32
CA LEU A 68 11.61 -16.93 -3.37
C LEU A 68 11.54 -17.66 -4.73
N GLY A 69 12.57 -17.53 -5.59
CA GLY A 69 12.55 -18.06 -6.95
C GLY A 69 11.99 -17.08 -7.99
N GLY A 70 11.76 -15.85 -7.61
CA GLY A 70 11.57 -14.66 -8.46
C GLY A 70 10.57 -14.79 -9.59
N GLY A 71 11.07 -14.63 -10.81
CA GLY A 71 10.25 -14.59 -12.01
C GLY A 71 9.53 -15.91 -12.35
N GLU A 72 10.06 -17.06 -11.96
CA GLU A 72 9.40 -18.36 -12.20
C GLU A 72 8.15 -18.52 -11.34
N PHE A 73 8.22 -18.16 -10.07
CA PHE A 73 7.06 -18.19 -9.16
C PHE A 73 5.94 -17.27 -9.64
N ILE A 74 6.28 -16.03 -10.04
CA ILE A 74 5.30 -15.09 -10.61
C ILE A 74 4.69 -15.63 -11.89
N GLN A 75 5.49 -16.26 -12.77
CA GLN A 75 4.97 -16.88 -13.99
C GLN A 75 4.04 -18.06 -13.69
N GLN A 76 4.35 -18.88 -12.70
CA GLN A 76 3.50 -20.00 -12.28
C GLN A 76 2.16 -19.48 -11.74
N ILE A 77 2.17 -18.45 -10.86
CA ILE A 77 0.95 -17.81 -10.39
C ILE A 77 0.13 -17.27 -11.58
N SER A 78 0.77 -16.56 -12.51
CA SER A 78 0.06 -15.91 -13.63
C SER A 78 -0.54 -16.91 -14.62
N LYS A 79 0.01 -18.13 -14.73
CA LYS A 79 -0.49 -19.21 -15.58
C LYS A 79 -1.52 -20.10 -14.89
N SER A 80 -1.62 -20.01 -13.56
CA SER A 80 -2.59 -20.82 -12.82
C SER A 80 -4.03 -20.36 -13.12
N PRO A 81 -4.96 -21.28 -13.40
CA PRO A 81 -6.37 -20.97 -13.57
C PRO A 81 -7.03 -20.46 -12.29
N ASN A 82 -6.47 -20.79 -11.12
CA ASN A 82 -6.87 -20.28 -9.81
C ASN A 82 -5.64 -19.82 -9.03
N GLN A 83 -5.31 -18.54 -9.14
CA GLN A 83 -4.13 -17.94 -8.54
C GLN A 83 -4.15 -18.00 -7.01
N ILE A 84 -5.32 -17.80 -6.40
CA ILE A 84 -5.49 -17.81 -4.94
C ILE A 84 -5.24 -19.22 -4.40
N GLN A 85 -5.85 -20.24 -5.03
CA GLN A 85 -5.64 -21.63 -4.63
C GLN A 85 -4.17 -22.05 -4.79
N PHE A 86 -3.54 -21.66 -5.91
CA PHE A 86 -2.12 -21.93 -6.14
C PHE A 86 -1.22 -21.32 -5.04
N MET A 87 -1.49 -20.06 -4.64
CA MET A 87 -0.75 -19.43 -3.55
C MET A 87 -0.98 -20.14 -2.21
N GLN A 88 -2.20 -20.57 -1.95
CA GLN A 88 -2.56 -21.26 -0.71
C GLN A 88 -1.91 -22.64 -0.64
N ASP A 89 -1.89 -23.38 -1.74
CA ASP A 89 -1.22 -24.68 -1.85
C ASP A 89 0.30 -24.55 -1.68
N ALA A 90 0.90 -23.49 -2.25
CA ALA A 90 2.33 -23.20 -2.09
C ALA A 90 2.69 -22.85 -0.64
N LEU A 91 1.84 -22.08 0.06
CA LEU A 91 2.02 -21.78 1.49
C LEU A 91 1.89 -23.04 2.34
N ASN A 92 0.87 -23.87 2.10
CA ASN A 92 0.68 -25.11 2.84
C ASN A 92 1.84 -26.10 2.62
N ALA A 93 2.39 -26.16 1.39
CA ALA A 93 3.56 -26.98 1.09
C ALA A 93 4.80 -26.49 1.83
N PHE A 94 5.00 -25.16 1.86
CA PHE A 94 6.09 -24.54 2.61
C PHE A 94 5.98 -24.81 4.12
N ASP A 95 4.79 -24.67 4.70
CA ASP A 95 4.55 -24.97 6.12
C ASP A 95 4.83 -26.45 6.44
N ALA A 96 4.40 -27.38 5.58
CA ALA A 96 4.67 -28.80 5.74
C ALA A 96 6.17 -29.15 5.65
N GLU A 97 6.91 -28.49 4.74
CA GLU A 97 8.37 -28.63 4.66
C GLU A 97 9.05 -28.07 5.92
N MET A 98 8.59 -26.95 6.43
CA MET A 98 9.12 -26.32 7.63
C MET A 98 8.86 -27.17 8.89
N ASP A 99 7.69 -27.81 9.01
CA ASP A 99 7.35 -28.68 10.12
C ASP A 99 8.16 -29.99 10.12
N ALA A 100 8.55 -30.46 8.93
CA ALA A 100 9.36 -31.66 8.75
C ALA A 100 10.88 -31.43 8.88
N TRP A 101 11.30 -30.17 8.95
CA TRP A 101 12.71 -29.81 8.90
C TRP A 101 13.35 -29.71 10.31
N GLU A 102 14.42 -30.52 10.55
CA GLU A 102 15.23 -30.48 11.76
C GLU A 102 16.59 -29.78 11.47
N PRO A 103 16.63 -28.44 11.50
CA PRO A 103 17.81 -27.71 11.13
C PRO A 103 18.91 -27.75 12.20
N ASN A 104 20.16 -27.80 11.75
CA ASN A 104 21.32 -27.58 12.61
C ASN A 104 21.40 -26.09 13.04
N PRO A 105 22.29 -25.72 14.01
CA PRO A 105 22.37 -24.34 14.50
C PRO A 105 22.72 -23.28 13.44
N GLU A 106 23.53 -23.63 12.43
CA GLU A 106 23.92 -22.71 11.35
C GLU A 106 22.76 -22.48 10.39
N GLU A 107 22.08 -23.56 10.00
CA GLU A 107 20.85 -23.50 9.18
C GLU A 107 19.74 -22.71 9.88
N LYS A 108 19.60 -22.86 11.20
CA LYS A 108 18.66 -22.04 11.99
C LYS A 108 18.96 -20.54 11.91
N ASP A 109 20.23 -20.15 11.95
CA ASP A 109 20.62 -18.74 11.86
C ASP A 109 20.39 -18.17 10.45
N GLU A 110 20.71 -18.95 9.41
CA GLU A 110 20.43 -18.57 8.02
C GLU A 110 18.91 -18.46 7.73
N MET A 111 18.14 -19.43 8.19
CA MET A 111 16.68 -19.36 8.10
C MET A 111 16.13 -18.13 8.81
N ARG A 112 16.60 -17.84 10.01
CA ARG A 112 16.18 -16.67 10.77
C ARG A 112 16.44 -15.36 10.02
N LYS A 113 17.58 -15.27 9.34
CA LYS A 113 17.92 -14.11 8.48
C LYS A 113 17.00 -14.02 7.27
N SER A 114 16.72 -15.16 6.61
CA SER A 114 15.84 -15.23 5.46
C SER A 114 14.40 -14.88 5.82
N LEU A 115 13.87 -15.43 6.92
CA LEU A 115 12.56 -15.08 7.43
C LEU A 115 12.46 -13.60 7.78
N ALA A 116 13.49 -13.03 8.43
CA ALA A 116 13.54 -11.62 8.74
C ALA A 116 13.48 -10.75 7.49
N ALA A 117 14.15 -11.14 6.40
CA ALA A 117 14.11 -10.44 5.12
C ALA A 117 12.72 -10.54 4.47
N ILE A 118 12.10 -11.72 4.49
CA ILE A 118 10.74 -11.95 3.97
C ILE A 118 9.73 -11.12 4.75
N TYR A 119 9.80 -11.12 6.08
CA TYR A 119 8.93 -10.29 6.91
C TYR A 119 9.11 -8.81 6.66
N ALA A 120 10.36 -8.33 6.57
CA ALA A 120 10.67 -6.93 6.28
C ALA A 120 10.08 -6.51 4.93
N PHE A 121 10.24 -7.35 3.90
CA PHE A 121 9.68 -7.14 2.58
C PHE A 121 8.15 -7.11 2.61
N SER A 122 7.53 -8.13 3.17
CA SER A 122 6.06 -8.24 3.25
C SER A 122 5.46 -7.05 4.01
N TYR A 123 6.06 -6.67 5.13
CA TYR A 123 5.64 -5.55 5.94
C TYR A 123 5.73 -4.22 5.18
N SER A 124 6.85 -3.97 4.50
CA SER A 124 7.05 -2.74 3.70
C SER A 124 6.07 -2.66 2.53
N LEU A 125 5.79 -3.80 1.88
CA LEU A 125 4.82 -3.88 0.79
C LEU A 125 3.40 -3.60 1.28
N MET A 126 3.00 -4.18 2.42
CA MET A 126 1.70 -3.92 3.05
C MET A 126 1.52 -2.43 3.40
N LEU A 127 2.56 -1.78 3.92
CA LEU A 127 2.54 -0.34 4.19
C LEU A 127 2.44 0.49 2.92
N SER A 128 3.10 0.05 1.84
CA SER A 128 3.00 0.71 0.54
C SER A 128 1.58 0.61 -0.03
N PHE A 129 0.95 -0.56 0.07
CA PHE A 129 -0.47 -0.75 -0.27
C PHE A 129 -1.40 0.09 0.60
N ARG A 130 -1.13 0.19 1.89
CA ARG A 130 -1.90 1.03 2.80
C ARG A 130 -1.82 2.51 2.40
N ALA A 131 -0.66 2.99 1.96
CA ALA A 131 -0.52 4.33 1.42
C ALA A 131 -1.36 4.54 0.16
N LEU A 132 -1.37 3.57 -0.76
CA LEU A 132 -2.24 3.59 -1.94
C LEU A 132 -3.71 3.67 -1.55
N LYS A 133 -4.15 2.84 -0.60
CA LYS A 133 -5.53 2.83 -0.11
C LYS A 133 -5.94 4.19 0.46
N ILE A 134 -5.09 4.81 1.28
CA ILE A 134 -5.41 6.05 2.01
C ILE A 134 -5.20 7.31 1.17
N PHE A 135 -4.12 7.36 0.38
CA PHE A 135 -3.71 8.57 -0.34
C PHE A 135 -3.83 8.46 -1.85
N GLY A 136 -4.04 7.25 -2.39
CA GLY A 136 -4.08 6.99 -3.82
C GLY A 136 -2.71 6.92 -4.48
N LEU A 137 -1.64 6.76 -3.70
CA LEU A 137 -0.25 6.63 -4.14
C LEU A 137 0.46 5.61 -3.26
N TYR A 138 1.33 4.80 -3.84
CA TYR A 138 2.20 3.93 -3.08
C TYR A 138 3.14 4.73 -2.18
N LEU A 139 3.64 4.15 -1.12
CA LEU A 139 4.62 4.79 -0.25
C LEU A 139 5.90 5.16 -1.01
N ASN A 140 6.30 4.29 -1.93
CA ASN A 140 7.38 4.51 -2.89
C ASN A 140 7.18 5.77 -3.75
N ASP A 141 5.96 5.97 -4.27
CA ASP A 141 5.63 7.18 -5.06
C ASP A 141 5.68 8.44 -4.19
N LEU A 142 5.24 8.34 -2.93
CA LEU A 142 5.32 9.47 -2.00
C LEU A 142 6.78 9.86 -1.74
N VAL A 143 7.67 8.88 -1.57
CA VAL A 143 9.12 9.12 -1.41
C VAL A 143 9.72 9.72 -2.69
N ALA A 144 9.34 9.20 -3.88
CA ALA A 144 9.78 9.73 -5.16
C ALA A 144 9.35 11.21 -5.35
N ILE A 145 8.12 11.58 -4.98
CA ILE A 145 7.64 12.97 -5.01
C ILE A 145 8.47 13.87 -4.08
N VAL A 146 8.92 13.36 -2.94
CA VAL A 146 9.80 14.13 -2.04
C VAL A 146 11.16 14.36 -2.70
N ARG A 147 11.69 13.35 -3.42
CA ARG A 147 12.95 13.44 -4.15
C ARG A 147 12.95 14.52 -5.25
N GLU A 148 11.81 14.76 -5.88
CA GLU A 148 11.65 15.82 -6.88
C GLU A 148 11.77 17.24 -6.31
N ASP A 149 11.74 17.41 -5.00
CA ASP A 149 11.83 18.69 -4.27
C ASP A 149 10.91 19.79 -4.84
N GLY A 150 9.67 19.42 -5.12
CA GLY A 150 8.66 20.28 -5.72
C GLY A 150 7.62 20.76 -4.71
N LYS A 151 6.63 21.51 -5.21
CA LYS A 151 5.51 22.05 -4.39
C LYS A 151 4.71 20.98 -3.64
N LYS A 152 4.78 19.71 -4.03
CA LYS A 152 4.04 18.60 -3.43
C LYS A 152 4.86 17.82 -2.40
N SER A 153 6.18 18.04 -2.31
CA SER A 153 7.10 17.25 -1.49
C SER A 153 6.76 17.27 0.00
N GLU A 154 6.44 18.44 0.56
CA GLU A 154 6.01 18.52 1.95
C GLU A 154 4.76 17.69 2.22
N LYS A 155 3.74 17.78 1.36
CA LYS A 155 2.50 17.00 1.50
C LYS A 155 2.75 15.51 1.38
N ALA A 156 3.58 15.09 0.45
CA ALA A 156 3.95 13.69 0.22
C ALA A 156 4.72 13.13 1.42
N LEU A 157 5.70 13.86 1.94
CA LEU A 157 6.44 13.48 3.15
C LEU A 157 5.51 13.30 4.36
N LEU A 158 4.62 14.25 4.61
CA LEU A 158 3.69 14.18 5.73
C LEU A 158 2.70 13.00 5.58
N ALA A 159 2.31 12.66 4.36
CA ALA A 159 1.50 11.49 4.07
C ALA A 159 2.29 10.20 4.32
N ALA A 160 3.53 10.10 3.83
CA ALA A 160 4.38 8.94 4.03
C ALA A 160 4.62 8.64 5.53
N VAL A 161 4.97 9.66 6.30
CA VAL A 161 5.21 9.53 7.74
C VAL A 161 3.96 9.11 8.53
N LYS A 162 2.76 9.48 8.09
CA LYS A 162 1.50 9.00 8.72
C LYS A 162 1.31 7.49 8.57
N ILE A 163 1.80 6.91 7.48
CA ILE A 163 1.69 5.47 7.21
C ILE A 163 2.77 4.70 7.94
N ASP A 164 4.02 5.13 7.76
CA ASP A 164 5.18 4.46 8.33
C ASP A 164 6.20 5.50 8.82
N GLN A 165 6.43 5.52 10.13
CA GLN A 165 7.44 6.39 10.71
C GLN A 165 8.87 6.01 10.30
N THR A 166 9.09 4.76 9.90
CA THR A 166 10.42 4.28 9.50
C THR A 166 10.91 4.92 8.20
N VAL A 167 10.02 5.56 7.42
CA VAL A 167 10.44 6.37 6.25
C VAL A 167 11.38 7.51 6.64
N LEU A 168 11.43 7.92 7.90
CA LEU A 168 12.41 8.90 8.39
C LEU A 168 13.86 8.41 8.20
N ALA A 169 14.08 7.09 8.09
CA ALA A 169 15.37 6.49 7.78
C ALA A 169 15.69 6.47 6.28
N CYS A 170 14.73 6.75 5.39
CA CYS A 170 14.99 6.88 3.96
C CYS A 170 15.90 8.08 3.70
N PRO A 171 16.99 7.91 2.92
CA PRO A 171 17.92 9.00 2.61
C PRO A 171 17.23 10.24 2.04
N THR A 172 16.28 10.06 1.10
CA THR A 172 15.49 11.15 0.51
C THR A 172 14.72 11.93 1.57
N ILE A 173 14.00 11.25 2.44
CA ILE A 173 13.18 11.87 3.50
C ILE A 173 14.06 12.57 4.54
N ASN A 174 15.13 11.89 4.97
CA ASN A 174 16.07 12.43 5.94
C ASN A 174 16.73 13.72 5.44
N THR A 175 17.16 13.73 4.17
CA THR A 175 17.76 14.91 3.53
C THR A 175 16.77 16.08 3.52
N TYR A 176 15.54 15.84 3.10
CA TYR A 176 14.51 16.88 3.07
C TYR A 176 14.24 17.48 4.45
N ILE A 177 14.10 16.62 5.48
CA ILE A 177 13.88 17.07 6.87
C ILE A 177 15.07 17.87 7.38
N SER A 178 16.30 17.39 7.14
CA SER A 178 17.53 18.05 7.57
C SER A 178 17.64 19.46 6.98
N GLN A 179 17.29 19.64 5.71
CA GLN A 179 17.24 20.96 5.09
C GLN A 179 16.24 21.90 5.79
N ARG A 180 15.04 21.41 6.14
CA ARG A 180 14.02 22.21 6.84
C ARG A 180 14.44 22.56 8.27
N VAL A 181 15.15 21.66 8.94
CA VAL A 181 15.73 21.91 10.26
C VAL A 181 16.79 23.01 10.18
N LEU A 182 17.71 22.94 9.21
CA LEU A 182 18.72 23.96 9.00
C LEU A 182 18.15 25.35 8.68
N LEU A 183 16.99 25.38 7.99
CA LEU A 183 16.28 26.62 7.68
C LEU A 183 15.40 27.12 8.82
N ASN A 184 15.37 26.45 9.98
CA ASN A 184 14.50 26.74 11.12
C ASN A 184 13.01 26.83 10.74
N ASP A 185 12.53 25.91 9.88
CA ASP A 185 11.13 25.86 9.43
C ASP A 185 10.22 25.26 10.52
N ASP A 186 9.92 26.04 11.55
CA ASP A 186 9.07 25.64 12.66
C ASP A 186 7.67 25.23 12.23
N ARG A 187 7.15 25.81 11.14
CA ARG A 187 5.82 25.48 10.61
C ARG A 187 5.81 24.04 10.08
N PHE A 188 6.83 23.67 9.32
CA PHE A 188 7.00 22.31 8.83
C PHE A 188 7.17 21.33 10.00
N LEU A 189 8.03 21.62 10.97
CA LEU A 189 8.29 20.76 12.12
C LEU A 189 7.03 20.51 12.97
N LYS A 190 6.15 21.52 13.14
CA LYS A 190 4.85 21.34 13.79
C LYS A 190 3.95 20.38 13.01
N LYS A 191 3.92 20.47 11.67
CA LYS A 191 3.14 19.55 10.83
C LYS A 191 3.71 18.14 10.88
N LEU A 192 5.04 17.99 10.84
CA LEU A 192 5.71 16.70 10.94
C LEU A 192 5.37 15.99 12.25
N ARG A 193 5.44 16.69 13.39
CA ARG A 193 5.04 16.13 14.70
C ARG A 193 3.58 15.65 14.72
N ARG A 194 2.66 16.38 14.04
CA ARG A 194 1.26 15.95 13.92
C ARG A 194 1.12 14.72 13.01
N ALA A 195 1.89 14.65 11.93
CA ALA A 195 1.88 13.50 11.03
C ALA A 195 2.41 12.24 11.72
N LEU A 196 3.45 12.33 12.54
CA LEU A 196 3.97 11.25 13.37
C LEU A 196 2.92 10.65 14.33
N ALA A 197 1.89 11.41 14.72
CA ALA A 197 0.79 10.88 15.51
C ALA A 197 -0.13 9.91 14.73
N GLY A 198 0.04 9.77 13.40
CA GLY A 198 -0.66 8.80 12.55
C GLY A 198 -2.17 9.00 12.41
N LYS A 199 -2.74 10.13 12.90
CA LYS A 199 -4.19 10.36 12.85
C LYS A 199 -4.66 10.66 11.43
N LEU A 200 -5.62 9.87 10.94
CA LEU A 200 -6.26 10.06 9.64
C LEU A 200 -7.37 11.12 9.72
N THR A 201 -7.46 11.96 8.70
CA THR A 201 -8.56 12.90 8.51
C THR A 201 -9.84 12.18 8.02
N PRO A 202 -11.05 12.78 8.14
CA PRO A 202 -12.27 12.16 7.63
C PRO A 202 -12.19 11.75 6.15
N ARG A 203 -11.52 12.53 5.30
CA ARG A 203 -11.32 12.22 3.87
C ARG A 203 -10.32 11.08 3.60
N GLU A 204 -9.57 10.68 4.60
CA GLU A 204 -8.62 9.57 4.55
C GLU A 204 -9.27 8.28 5.07
N GLN A 205 -10.56 8.30 5.47
CA GLN A 205 -11.28 7.17 6.04
C GLN A 205 -11.90 6.25 4.98
N ARG A 206 -12.49 5.16 5.44
CA ARG A 206 -12.85 3.91 4.74
C ARG A 206 -13.50 4.07 3.36
N ASN A 207 -14.58 4.81 3.21
CA ASN A 207 -15.33 4.85 1.94
C ASN A 207 -14.50 5.41 0.78
N TYR A 208 -13.73 6.47 1.04
CA TYR A 208 -12.83 7.04 0.04
C TYR A 208 -11.63 6.13 -0.28
N GLN A 209 -11.24 5.25 0.64
CA GLN A 209 -10.16 4.30 0.42
C GLN A 209 -10.57 3.28 -0.65
N HIS A 210 -11.74 2.66 -0.50
CA HIS A 210 -12.26 1.69 -1.47
C HIS A 210 -12.47 2.30 -2.85
N MET A 211 -13.00 3.51 -2.92
CA MET A 211 -13.13 4.24 -4.18
C MET A 211 -11.78 4.47 -4.87
N ARG A 212 -10.73 4.82 -4.12
CA ARG A 212 -9.38 4.99 -4.69
C ARG A 212 -8.81 3.68 -5.21
N LEU A 213 -8.93 2.59 -4.45
CA LEU A 213 -8.47 1.27 -4.88
C LEU A 213 -9.17 0.83 -6.17
N THR A 214 -10.49 1.01 -6.23
CA THR A 214 -11.29 0.70 -7.43
C THR A 214 -10.80 1.53 -8.63
N LEU A 215 -10.63 2.85 -8.45
CA LEU A 215 -10.15 3.72 -9.52
C LEU A 215 -8.70 3.37 -9.95
N GLN A 216 -7.85 2.94 -9.03
CA GLN A 216 -6.50 2.49 -9.35
C GLN A 216 -6.53 1.21 -10.18
N ALA A 217 -7.32 0.22 -9.78
CA ALA A 217 -7.49 -1.02 -10.55
C ALA A 217 -8.01 -0.73 -11.97
N LEU A 218 -9.00 0.14 -12.10
CA LEU A 218 -9.52 0.56 -13.39
C LEU A 218 -8.48 1.29 -14.26
N LYS A 219 -7.65 2.12 -13.64
CA LYS A 219 -6.55 2.82 -14.32
C LYS A 219 -5.50 1.86 -14.85
N GLU A 220 -5.13 0.84 -14.08
CA GLU A 220 -4.15 -0.19 -14.46
C GLU A 220 -4.62 -1.05 -15.63
N VAL A 221 -5.91 -1.34 -15.73
CA VAL A 221 -6.48 -2.04 -16.91
C VAL A 221 -6.78 -1.12 -18.09
N GLY A 222 -6.39 0.15 -18.02
CA GLY A 222 -6.47 1.11 -19.12
C GLY A 222 -7.81 1.80 -19.29
N ALA A 223 -8.69 1.79 -18.28
CA ALA A 223 -9.93 2.57 -18.31
C ALA A 223 -9.63 4.07 -18.33
N LYS A 224 -9.84 4.72 -19.48
CA LYS A 224 -9.42 6.13 -19.68
C LYS A 224 -10.49 7.16 -19.34
N LYS A 225 -11.76 6.81 -19.49
CA LYS A 225 -12.90 7.73 -19.24
C LYS A 225 -14.06 6.93 -18.65
N LEU A 226 -14.50 7.35 -17.48
CA LEU A 226 -15.74 6.89 -16.86
C LEU A 226 -16.72 8.06 -16.87
N SER A 227 -17.94 7.84 -17.35
CA SER A 227 -18.98 8.86 -17.28
C SER A 227 -19.48 9.01 -15.83
N ALA A 228 -20.16 10.11 -15.52
CA ALA A 228 -20.75 10.31 -14.19
C ALA A 228 -21.73 9.18 -13.84
N ASN A 229 -22.56 8.76 -14.81
CA ASN A 229 -23.49 7.66 -14.65
C ASN A 229 -22.77 6.30 -14.42
N ASP A 230 -21.68 6.02 -15.13
CA ASP A 230 -20.88 4.80 -14.89
C ASP A 230 -20.30 4.77 -13.46
N LEU A 231 -19.81 5.91 -12.98
CA LEU A 231 -19.29 6.05 -11.62
C LEU A 231 -20.39 5.89 -10.57
N TYR A 232 -21.55 6.50 -10.79
CA TYR A 232 -22.70 6.33 -9.91
C TYR A 232 -23.11 4.86 -9.83
N ARG A 233 -23.35 4.24 -10.99
CA ARG A 233 -23.72 2.84 -11.07
C ARG A 233 -22.69 1.94 -10.40
N LEU A 234 -21.40 2.18 -10.61
CA LEU A 234 -20.32 1.39 -9.99
C LEU A 234 -20.29 1.54 -8.47
N PHE A 235 -20.23 2.78 -7.96
CA PHE A 235 -19.99 3.01 -6.55
C PHE A 235 -21.24 2.96 -5.67
N VAL A 236 -22.40 3.23 -6.23
CA VAL A 236 -23.66 3.25 -5.49
C VAL A 236 -24.44 1.94 -5.69
N ASP A 237 -24.61 1.49 -6.97
CA ASP A 237 -25.49 0.36 -7.26
C ASP A 237 -24.78 -1.00 -7.17
N GLU A 238 -23.52 -1.09 -7.66
CA GLU A 238 -22.83 -2.36 -7.79
C GLU A 238 -21.89 -2.65 -6.62
N LEU A 239 -21.10 -1.68 -6.16
CA LEU A 239 -20.16 -1.85 -5.04
C LEU A 239 -20.70 -1.40 -3.70
N GLU A 240 -21.81 -0.68 -3.67
CA GLU A 240 -22.49 -0.20 -2.45
C GLU A 240 -21.57 0.58 -1.49
N LEU A 241 -20.55 1.28 -2.04
CA LEU A 241 -19.60 2.05 -1.26
C LEU A 241 -20.16 3.37 -0.75
N ILE A 242 -21.24 3.85 -1.39
CA ILE A 242 -21.96 5.07 -1.03
C ILE A 242 -23.42 4.67 -0.78
N ALA A 243 -23.90 4.98 0.42
CA ALA A 243 -25.30 4.75 0.75
C ALA A 243 -26.20 5.62 -0.11
N LYS A 244 -27.29 5.04 -0.62
CA LYS A 244 -28.38 5.81 -1.26
C LYS A 244 -29.12 6.57 -0.16
N ASP A 245 -28.88 7.88 -0.06
CA ASP A 245 -29.75 8.71 0.76
C ASP A 245 -31.01 9.05 -0.04
N ARG A 246 -32.19 8.90 0.59
CA ARG A 246 -33.47 9.15 -0.06
C ARG A 246 -33.70 10.62 -0.44
N ASN A 247 -32.87 11.51 0.13
CA ASN A 247 -32.99 12.96 -0.03
C ASN A 247 -31.90 13.56 -0.93
N ASP A 248 -30.89 12.77 -1.33
CA ASP A 248 -29.83 13.27 -2.21
C ASP A 248 -30.32 13.35 -3.65
N ASP A 249 -30.09 14.49 -4.30
CA ASP A 249 -30.23 14.60 -5.74
C ASP A 249 -29.17 13.73 -6.42
N VAL A 250 -29.63 12.78 -7.23
CA VAL A 250 -28.75 11.87 -7.98
C VAL A 250 -27.71 12.65 -8.78
N GLY A 251 -28.08 13.80 -9.34
CA GLY A 251 -27.19 14.67 -10.11
C GLY A 251 -26.02 15.23 -9.29
N ASP A 252 -26.26 15.57 -8.02
CA ASP A 252 -25.22 16.08 -7.11
C ASP A 252 -24.22 14.95 -6.73
N VAL A 253 -24.71 13.74 -6.50
CA VAL A 253 -23.85 12.57 -6.21
C VAL A 253 -23.00 12.21 -7.44
N GLU A 254 -23.59 12.19 -8.63
CA GLU A 254 -22.87 11.93 -9.89
C GLU A 254 -21.77 12.96 -10.14
N GLU A 255 -22.03 14.24 -9.94
CA GLU A 255 -21.04 15.29 -10.15
C GLU A 255 -19.90 15.21 -9.12
N ASN A 256 -20.20 14.95 -7.85
CA ASN A 256 -19.20 14.75 -6.81
C ASN A 256 -18.29 13.55 -7.13
N LEU A 257 -18.87 12.44 -7.58
CA LEU A 257 -18.13 11.25 -8.01
C LEU A 257 -17.24 11.54 -9.23
N ARG A 258 -17.79 12.27 -10.22
CA ARG A 258 -17.05 12.69 -11.41
C ARG A 258 -15.85 13.54 -11.05
N GLN A 259 -16.00 14.51 -10.15
CA GLN A 259 -14.91 15.37 -9.68
C GLN A 259 -13.85 14.58 -8.93
N PHE A 260 -14.28 13.68 -8.04
CA PHE A 260 -13.36 12.80 -7.29
C PHE A 260 -12.55 11.91 -8.24
N ALA A 261 -13.22 11.21 -9.16
CA ALA A 261 -12.56 10.34 -10.14
C ALA A 261 -11.63 11.11 -11.06
N TYR A 262 -12.04 12.28 -11.56
CA TYR A 262 -11.20 13.13 -12.40
C TYR A 262 -9.91 13.56 -11.68
N GLN A 263 -10.01 13.99 -10.43
CA GLN A 263 -8.84 14.38 -9.64
C GLN A 263 -7.89 13.22 -9.42
N PHE A 264 -8.41 12.01 -9.19
CA PHE A 264 -7.63 10.80 -9.00
C PHE A 264 -6.95 10.36 -10.30
N MET A 265 -7.71 10.25 -11.39
CA MET A 265 -7.20 9.78 -12.70
C MET A 265 -6.18 10.72 -13.33
N LYS A 266 -6.23 12.02 -12.99
CA LYS A 266 -5.26 13.02 -13.44
C LYS A 266 -3.92 12.94 -12.70
N GLN A 267 -3.87 12.29 -11.54
CA GLN A 267 -2.60 12.05 -10.84
C GLN A 267 -1.74 11.14 -11.71
N LYS A 268 -0.62 11.66 -12.23
CA LYS A 268 0.36 10.84 -12.94
C LYS A 268 1.00 9.88 -11.93
N ALA A 269 1.09 8.60 -12.29
CA ALA A 269 2.06 7.73 -11.65
C ALA A 269 3.44 8.38 -11.84
N VAL A 270 4.18 8.52 -10.78
CA VAL A 270 5.58 8.96 -10.86
C VAL A 270 6.32 7.74 -11.44
N SER A 271 6.67 7.83 -12.73
CA SER A 271 7.41 6.79 -13.47
C SER A 271 8.87 6.80 -13.06
#